data_946e4b9a4d60b0db39abbc6b3f3699cf
#
_entry.id   946e4b9a4d60b0db39abbc6b3f3699cf
#
_cell.length_a   1.000
_cell.length_b   1.000
_cell.length_c   1.000
_cell.angle_alpha   90.00
_cell.angle_beta   90.00
_cell.angle_gamma   90.00
#
_symmetry.space_group_name_H-M   'P 1'
#
loop_
_entity.id
_entity.type
_entity.pdbx_description
1 polymer ?
#
loop_
_entity_poly.entity_id
_entity_poly.type
_entity_poly.pdbx_seq_one_letter_code
_entity_poly.pdbx_strand_id
1 'polypeptide(L)'
;SFSFAPNPTWTRRYAGQAEILAYLQTTADAHGVTPLVRSGVEVTGATWTGNAWAVRFADGGSAEVDVLVSAVGQLSTPTTPAIPGAETFAGEAFHTARWPEHFDPAGKRIAVIGSAATAVQLVPALAGTAARLDVYQRHANYIWPKPDHAYPRWYRRTARLERGPFRLLGELFSRGLDDRSVLGRVHRMITSLRLRAQVSDPALRAHLTPDYTIGCKRILFSNNYYPALVRDDVQLITDPVTTITPAGVQTVDPLGVTTEREVDAIVWATGFAAQEFLAGLHITGTDGADLADRWRDGARAHLGITVPDFPNLMIAYGPNTNLGGSSIVLMLEAQAIRIRQLVTALADQGMHTVEPTVAAEAAWDARVQGELEHSPWASCENWYRHPVTGRITSNWPGGTRSYERLLRNFDTAEYRWG
;
A
#
# COMPACT_ATOMS: atom_id res chain seq x y z
N SER A 1 14.86 7.24 3.97
CA SER A 1 15.55 6.99 5.27
C SER A 1 14.76 7.55 6.43
N PHE A 2 14.91 6.98 7.60
CA PHE A 2 14.37 7.49 8.85
C PHE A 2 14.94 8.87 9.20
N SER A 3 14.21 9.65 9.99
CA SER A 3 14.64 10.98 10.40
C SER A 3 15.85 10.93 11.34
N PHE A 4 15.91 9.92 12.20
CA PHE A 4 16.96 9.68 13.17
C PHE A 4 18.17 8.91 12.59
N ALA A 5 18.02 8.23 11.43
CA ALA A 5 19.06 7.46 10.77
C ALA A 5 19.16 7.82 9.28
N PRO A 6 19.63 9.03 8.91
CA PRO A 6 19.77 9.41 7.52
C PRO A 6 20.84 8.58 6.83
N ASN A 7 20.52 8.01 5.66
CA ASN A 7 21.51 7.27 4.88
C ASN A 7 22.27 8.21 3.90
N PRO A 8 23.56 8.40 4.06
CA PRO A 8 24.37 9.23 3.17
C PRO A 8 24.88 8.49 1.94
N THR A 9 24.58 7.21 1.77
CA THR A 9 25.18 6.34 0.76
C THR A 9 24.24 5.91 -0.35
N TRP A 10 23.00 6.43 -0.39
CA TRP A 10 22.08 6.14 -1.48
C TRP A 10 22.73 6.31 -2.84
N THR A 11 22.61 5.29 -3.69
CA THR A 11 23.18 5.33 -5.04
C THR A 11 22.30 6.09 -6.02
N ARG A 12 20.99 6.14 -5.73
CA ARG A 12 19.98 6.78 -6.58
C ARG A 12 18.93 7.49 -5.71
N ARG A 13 18.21 8.44 -6.31
CA ARG A 13 17.09 9.12 -5.68
C ARG A 13 15.95 8.16 -5.31
N TYR A 14 15.68 7.19 -6.19
CA TYR A 14 14.74 6.08 -5.94
C TYR A 14 15.54 4.79 -5.90
N ALA A 15 16.09 4.48 -4.75
CA ALA A 15 16.89 3.29 -4.52
C ALA A 15 16.10 2.01 -4.81
N GLY A 16 16.80 0.97 -5.24
CA GLY A 16 16.22 -0.36 -5.45
C GLY A 16 15.93 -1.09 -4.12
N GLN A 17 15.15 -2.16 -4.19
CA GLN A 17 14.73 -2.95 -3.04
C GLN A 17 15.92 -3.45 -2.20
N ALA A 18 16.94 -4.01 -2.82
CA ALA A 18 18.10 -4.54 -2.12
C ALA A 18 18.86 -3.47 -1.31
N GLU A 19 18.99 -2.26 -1.85
CA GLU A 19 19.64 -1.13 -1.15
C GLU A 19 18.79 -0.64 0.01
N ILE A 20 17.44 -0.62 -0.14
CA ILE A 20 16.51 -0.27 0.93
C ILE A 20 16.56 -1.33 2.05
N LEU A 21 16.56 -2.61 1.70
CA LEU A 21 16.64 -3.70 2.67
C LEU A 21 17.95 -3.63 3.47
N ALA A 22 19.09 -3.48 2.79
CA ALA A 22 20.37 -3.33 3.45
C ALA A 22 20.42 -2.13 4.42
N TYR A 23 19.80 -1.01 4.04
CA TYR A 23 19.65 0.15 4.92
C TYR A 23 18.81 -0.16 6.15
N LEU A 24 17.68 -0.86 6.01
CA LEU A 24 16.81 -1.24 7.13
C LEU A 24 17.53 -2.19 8.10
N GLN A 25 18.23 -3.20 7.58
CA GLN A 25 19.03 -4.15 8.37
C GLN A 25 20.15 -3.43 9.13
N THR A 26 20.95 -2.62 8.45
CA THR A 26 22.02 -1.83 9.07
C THR A 26 21.47 -0.90 10.17
N THR A 27 20.30 -0.30 9.95
CA THR A 27 19.66 0.57 10.95
C THR A 27 19.21 -0.25 12.17
N ALA A 28 18.59 -1.43 11.94
CA ALA A 28 18.18 -2.32 13.03
C ALA A 28 19.35 -2.78 13.87
N ASP A 29 20.46 -3.16 13.22
CA ASP A 29 21.70 -3.56 13.91
C ASP A 29 22.29 -2.42 14.74
N ALA A 30 22.41 -1.23 14.14
CA ALA A 30 22.98 -0.05 14.81
C ALA A 30 22.18 0.41 16.04
N HIS A 31 20.88 0.09 16.08
CA HIS A 31 19.99 0.43 17.20
C HIS A 31 19.67 -0.77 18.11
N GLY A 32 20.35 -1.90 17.96
CA GLY A 32 20.19 -3.09 18.80
C GLY A 32 18.82 -3.76 18.68
N VAL A 33 18.14 -3.58 17.54
CA VAL A 33 16.80 -4.17 17.29
C VAL A 33 16.92 -5.62 16.85
N THR A 34 17.92 -5.97 16.05
CA THR A 34 18.07 -7.32 15.47
C THR A 34 18.03 -8.46 16.50
N PRO A 35 18.70 -8.36 17.67
CA PRO A 35 18.63 -9.42 18.70
C PRO A 35 17.25 -9.61 19.32
N LEU A 36 16.34 -8.64 19.17
CA LEU A 36 14.97 -8.68 19.68
C LEU A 36 13.98 -9.29 18.68
N VAL A 37 14.40 -9.50 17.42
CA VAL A 37 13.54 -10.03 16.35
C VAL A 37 13.52 -11.55 16.41
N ARG A 38 12.32 -12.13 16.50
CA ARG A 38 12.07 -13.57 16.39
C ARG A 38 11.47 -13.86 15.00
N SER A 39 12.31 -14.26 14.07
CA SER A 39 11.89 -14.62 12.71
C SER A 39 11.28 -16.04 12.67
N GLY A 40 10.43 -16.29 11.67
CA GLY A 40 9.79 -17.60 11.47
C GLY A 40 8.69 -17.90 12.49
N VAL A 41 8.23 -16.91 13.26
CA VAL A 41 7.14 -17.06 14.22
C VAL A 41 5.92 -16.35 13.67
N GLU A 42 4.97 -17.11 13.15
CA GLU A 42 3.71 -16.58 12.63
C GLU A 42 2.71 -16.39 13.77
N VAL A 43 2.20 -15.16 13.93
CA VAL A 43 1.14 -14.85 14.88
C VAL A 43 -0.21 -15.10 14.21
N THR A 44 -1.07 -15.91 14.83
CA THR A 44 -2.42 -16.24 14.33
C THR A 44 -3.51 -15.47 15.03
N GLY A 45 -3.24 -14.89 16.20
CA GLY A 45 -4.21 -14.06 16.92
C GLY A 45 -3.75 -13.68 18.31
N ALA A 46 -4.56 -12.87 18.98
CA ALA A 46 -4.36 -12.48 20.36
C ALA A 46 -5.69 -12.29 21.09
N THR A 47 -5.72 -12.62 22.38
CA THR A 47 -6.90 -12.48 23.23
C THR A 47 -6.53 -11.68 24.48
N TRP A 48 -7.32 -10.66 24.80
CA TRP A 48 -7.19 -9.92 26.04
C TRP A 48 -7.67 -10.76 27.22
N THR A 49 -6.84 -10.94 28.23
CA THR A 49 -7.12 -11.79 29.40
C THR A 49 -7.68 -11.01 30.61
N GLY A 50 -7.85 -9.69 30.47
CA GLY A 50 -8.22 -8.78 31.53
C GLY A 50 -7.07 -7.91 32.03
N ASN A 51 -5.83 -8.37 31.87
CA ASN A 51 -4.63 -7.65 32.30
C ASN A 51 -3.46 -7.71 31.29
N ALA A 52 -3.50 -8.64 30.33
CA ALA A 52 -2.46 -8.83 29.32
C ALA A 52 -3.03 -9.40 28.03
N TRP A 53 -2.25 -9.40 26.97
CA TRP A 53 -2.54 -10.06 25.70
C TRP A 53 -1.92 -11.45 25.66
N ALA A 54 -2.74 -12.49 25.55
CA ALA A 54 -2.30 -13.83 25.21
C ALA A 54 -2.17 -13.96 23.69
N VAL A 55 -0.96 -13.89 23.17
CA VAL A 55 -0.63 -13.96 21.74
C VAL A 55 -0.40 -15.42 21.35
N ARG A 56 -1.04 -15.89 20.28
CA ARG A 56 -0.96 -17.27 19.77
C ARG A 56 -0.12 -17.34 18.50
N PHE A 57 0.68 -18.38 18.39
CA PHE A 57 1.51 -18.67 17.23
C PHE A 57 1.00 -19.88 16.43
N ALA A 58 1.34 -19.93 15.15
CA ALA A 58 0.92 -21.03 14.26
C ALA A 58 1.48 -22.40 14.65
N ASP A 59 2.63 -22.42 15.33
CA ASP A 59 3.27 -23.65 15.85
C ASP A 59 2.63 -24.20 17.14
N GLY A 60 1.58 -23.53 17.63
CA GLY A 60 0.92 -23.84 18.90
C GLY A 60 1.54 -23.18 20.12
N GLY A 61 2.63 -22.43 19.94
CA GLY A 61 3.24 -21.62 21.00
C GLY A 61 2.41 -20.39 21.35
N SER A 62 2.75 -19.76 22.47
CA SER A 62 2.12 -18.50 22.90
C SER A 62 3.09 -17.60 23.64
N ALA A 63 2.71 -16.33 23.79
CA ALA A 63 3.38 -15.34 24.63
C ALA A 63 2.33 -14.48 25.34
N GLU A 64 2.65 -14.03 26.55
CA GLU A 64 1.86 -13.03 27.25
C GLU A 64 2.61 -11.70 27.23
N VAL A 65 1.91 -10.62 26.89
CA VAL A 65 2.48 -9.27 26.76
C VAL A 65 1.51 -8.20 27.28
N ASP A 66 2.03 -7.18 27.94
CA ASP A 66 1.22 -6.07 28.49
C ASP A 66 0.70 -5.14 27.38
N VAL A 67 1.46 -4.99 26.29
CA VAL A 67 1.14 -4.12 25.16
C VAL A 67 1.35 -4.88 23.86
N LEU A 68 0.35 -4.85 22.98
CA LEU A 68 0.40 -5.45 21.67
C LEU A 68 0.47 -4.36 20.59
N VAL A 69 1.58 -4.29 19.86
CA VAL A 69 1.74 -3.34 18.76
C VAL A 69 1.74 -4.10 17.44
N SER A 70 0.69 -3.92 16.65
CA SER A 70 0.63 -4.49 15.30
C SER A 70 1.28 -3.55 14.29
N ALA A 71 2.24 -4.06 13.53
CA ALA A 71 2.94 -3.34 12.46
C ALA A 71 2.95 -4.13 11.14
N VAL A 72 1.94 -4.96 10.90
CA VAL A 72 1.85 -5.85 9.74
C VAL A 72 1.59 -5.13 8.41
N GLY A 73 1.15 -3.87 8.46
CA GLY A 73 0.86 -3.04 7.28
C GLY A 73 -0.46 -3.40 6.58
N GLN A 74 -0.72 -2.74 5.43
CA GLN A 74 -1.97 -2.89 4.67
C GLN A 74 -1.80 -3.72 3.39
N LEU A 75 -0.58 -3.96 2.93
CA LEU A 75 -0.28 -4.59 1.64
C LEU A 75 0.52 -5.89 1.87
N SER A 76 0.06 -6.73 2.77
CA SER A 76 0.71 -8.00 3.14
C SER A 76 0.00 -9.22 2.56
N THR A 77 -1.32 -9.19 2.44
CA THR A 77 -2.14 -10.30 1.94
C THR A 77 -2.42 -10.13 0.44
N PRO A 78 -1.81 -10.93 -0.45
CA PRO A 78 -2.05 -10.88 -1.89
C PRO A 78 -3.49 -11.25 -2.23
N THR A 79 -4.06 -10.56 -3.24
CA THR A 79 -5.40 -10.88 -3.75
C THR A 79 -5.30 -11.45 -5.16
N THR A 80 -5.77 -12.68 -5.33
CA THR A 80 -5.94 -13.31 -6.65
C THR A 80 -7.43 -13.36 -6.98
N PRO A 81 -7.87 -12.81 -8.13
CA PRO A 81 -9.28 -12.83 -8.50
C PRO A 81 -9.74 -14.27 -8.76
N ALA A 82 -10.98 -14.56 -8.37
CA ALA A 82 -11.62 -15.85 -8.67
C ALA A 82 -12.06 -15.87 -10.15
N ILE A 83 -11.11 -16.16 -11.04
CA ILE A 83 -11.40 -16.36 -12.47
C ILE A 83 -11.66 -17.85 -12.72
N PRO A 84 -12.77 -18.23 -13.36
CA PRO A 84 -13.07 -19.63 -13.67
C PRO A 84 -11.91 -20.32 -14.38
N GLY A 85 -11.57 -21.53 -13.95
CA GLY A 85 -10.52 -22.35 -14.55
C GLY A 85 -9.09 -22.00 -14.12
N ALA A 86 -8.87 -21.03 -13.23
CA ALA A 86 -7.52 -20.63 -12.82
C ALA A 86 -6.72 -21.80 -12.22
N GLU A 87 -7.38 -22.74 -11.57
CA GLU A 87 -6.83 -23.97 -11.00
C GLU A 87 -6.43 -25.01 -12.05
N THR A 88 -6.90 -24.88 -13.29
CA THR A 88 -6.63 -25.84 -14.39
C THR A 88 -5.40 -25.49 -15.21
N PHE A 89 -4.85 -24.28 -15.02
CA PHE A 89 -3.71 -23.81 -15.80
C PHE A 89 -2.50 -24.75 -15.65
N ALA A 90 -1.98 -25.21 -16.78
CA ALA A 90 -0.88 -26.19 -16.79
C ALA A 90 0.50 -25.55 -16.57
N GLY A 91 0.65 -24.24 -16.78
CA GLY A 91 1.87 -23.48 -16.56
C GLY A 91 2.01 -22.96 -15.13
N GLU A 92 3.01 -22.13 -14.92
CA GLU A 92 3.24 -21.49 -13.61
C GLU A 92 2.30 -20.27 -13.42
N ALA A 93 1.54 -20.24 -12.32
CA ALA A 93 0.70 -19.09 -11.95
C ALA A 93 1.04 -18.63 -10.54
N PHE A 94 1.46 -17.37 -10.38
CA PHE A 94 1.86 -16.82 -9.08
C PHE A 94 1.57 -15.33 -8.95
N HIS A 95 1.39 -14.89 -7.72
CA HIS A 95 1.26 -13.46 -7.42
C HIS A 95 2.63 -12.81 -7.32
N THR A 96 2.74 -11.55 -7.76
CA THR A 96 4.01 -10.79 -7.74
C THR A 96 4.66 -10.68 -6.36
N ALA A 97 3.87 -10.74 -5.27
CA ALA A 97 4.39 -10.77 -3.90
C ALA A 97 4.97 -12.14 -3.48
N ARG A 98 4.74 -13.16 -4.27
CA ARG A 98 5.23 -14.54 -4.07
C ARG A 98 5.97 -15.02 -5.31
N TRP A 99 6.88 -14.19 -5.80
CA TRP A 99 7.69 -14.50 -6.98
C TRP A 99 8.58 -15.73 -6.69
N PRO A 100 8.46 -16.81 -7.49
CA PRO A 100 9.30 -17.99 -7.28
C PRO A 100 10.77 -17.70 -7.64
N GLU A 101 11.70 -18.09 -6.77
CA GLU A 101 13.13 -17.83 -6.98
C GLU A 101 13.68 -18.50 -8.26
N HIS A 102 13.09 -19.65 -8.62
CA HIS A 102 13.49 -20.42 -9.81
C HIS A 102 12.90 -19.91 -11.12
N PHE A 103 11.94 -18.97 -11.07
CA PHE A 103 11.25 -18.51 -12.26
C PHE A 103 12.13 -17.63 -13.14
N ASP A 104 12.45 -18.15 -14.33
CA ASP A 104 13.15 -17.41 -15.39
C ASP A 104 12.14 -16.97 -16.46
N PRO A 105 11.96 -15.67 -16.70
CA PRO A 105 11.08 -15.15 -17.75
C PRO A 105 11.63 -15.29 -19.16
N ALA A 106 12.92 -15.65 -19.33
CA ALA A 106 13.57 -15.69 -20.63
C ALA A 106 12.84 -16.66 -21.59
N GLY A 107 12.48 -16.14 -22.76
CA GLY A 107 11.84 -16.91 -23.83
C GLY A 107 10.40 -17.36 -23.56
N LYS A 108 9.81 -17.00 -22.42
CA LYS A 108 8.41 -17.36 -22.07
C LYS A 108 7.38 -16.36 -22.61
N ARG A 109 6.20 -16.85 -22.95
CA ARG A 109 4.98 -16.05 -23.17
C ARG A 109 4.33 -15.85 -21.81
N ILE A 110 4.19 -14.62 -21.35
CA ILE A 110 3.75 -14.32 -19.99
C ILE A 110 2.50 -13.44 -20.00
N ALA A 111 1.44 -13.89 -19.34
CA ALA A 111 0.28 -13.06 -19.03
C ALA A 111 0.52 -12.28 -17.74
N VAL A 112 0.45 -10.95 -17.78
CA VAL A 112 0.46 -10.09 -16.61
C VAL A 112 -0.96 -9.58 -16.37
N ILE A 113 -1.64 -10.12 -15.37
CA ILE A 113 -3.03 -9.72 -15.07
C ILE A 113 -3.03 -8.59 -14.05
N GLY A 114 -3.44 -7.40 -14.52
CA GLY A 114 -3.39 -6.14 -13.78
C GLY A 114 -2.42 -5.13 -14.39
N SER A 115 -2.75 -3.84 -14.29
CA SER A 115 -2.01 -2.73 -14.90
C SER A 115 -1.64 -1.63 -13.90
N ALA A 116 -1.79 -1.87 -12.58
CA ALA A 116 -1.53 -0.88 -11.54
C ALA A 116 -0.05 -0.80 -11.12
N ALA A 117 0.23 -0.33 -9.91
CA ALA A 117 1.58 0.02 -9.43
C ALA A 117 2.62 -1.09 -9.60
N THR A 118 2.23 -2.34 -9.40
CA THR A 118 3.13 -3.50 -9.58
C THR A 118 3.44 -3.72 -11.06
N ALA A 119 2.41 -3.76 -11.93
CA ALA A 119 2.59 -3.97 -13.36
C ALA A 119 3.40 -2.84 -14.01
N VAL A 120 3.22 -1.59 -13.58
CA VAL A 120 3.99 -0.43 -14.07
C VAL A 120 5.51 -0.56 -13.81
N GLN A 121 5.90 -1.35 -12.82
CA GLN A 121 7.30 -1.68 -12.55
C GLN A 121 7.73 -2.99 -13.20
N LEU A 122 6.86 -4.00 -13.19
CA LEU A 122 7.13 -5.35 -13.67
C LEU A 122 7.25 -5.40 -15.21
N VAL A 123 6.29 -4.81 -15.93
CA VAL A 123 6.25 -4.87 -17.39
C VAL A 123 7.55 -4.34 -18.02
N PRO A 124 8.10 -3.16 -17.62
CA PRO A 124 9.39 -2.72 -18.13
C PRO A 124 10.58 -3.63 -17.76
N ALA A 125 10.47 -4.39 -16.67
CA ALA A 125 11.54 -5.29 -16.24
C ALA A 125 11.55 -6.60 -17.04
N LEU A 126 10.38 -7.04 -17.52
CA LEU A 126 10.22 -8.28 -18.30
C LEU A 126 10.33 -8.05 -19.82
N ALA A 127 9.98 -6.83 -20.28
CA ALA A 127 10.02 -6.48 -21.70
C ALA A 127 11.43 -6.64 -22.27
N GLY A 128 11.54 -7.36 -23.40
CA GLY A 128 12.80 -7.69 -24.06
C GLY A 128 13.54 -8.91 -23.47
N THR A 129 13.02 -9.50 -22.38
CA THR A 129 13.51 -10.78 -21.83
C THR A 129 12.50 -11.90 -22.10
N ALA A 130 11.24 -11.67 -21.85
CA ALA A 130 10.16 -12.57 -22.24
C ALA A 130 10.02 -12.63 -23.78
N ALA A 131 9.58 -13.75 -24.32
CA ALA A 131 9.25 -13.88 -25.73
C ALA A 131 8.04 -13.03 -26.11
N ARG A 132 7.05 -12.96 -25.22
CA ARG A 132 5.85 -12.12 -25.37
C ARG A 132 5.28 -11.80 -23.98
N LEU A 133 4.82 -10.55 -23.81
CA LEU A 133 4.07 -10.11 -22.64
C LEU A 133 2.66 -9.71 -23.05
N ASP A 134 1.65 -10.40 -22.51
CA ASP A 134 0.24 -10.04 -22.63
C ASP A 134 -0.19 -9.32 -21.35
N VAL A 135 -0.40 -8.00 -21.42
CA VAL A 135 -0.73 -7.16 -20.25
C VAL A 135 -2.24 -6.90 -20.24
N TYR A 136 -2.93 -7.48 -19.26
CA TYR A 136 -4.38 -7.36 -19.12
C TYR A 136 -4.76 -6.16 -18.27
N GLN A 137 -5.41 -5.17 -18.86
CA GLN A 137 -5.77 -3.91 -18.25
C GLN A 137 -7.28 -3.71 -18.19
N ARG A 138 -7.82 -3.58 -16.98
CA ARG A 138 -9.23 -3.18 -16.78
C ARG A 138 -9.42 -1.67 -16.85
N HIS A 139 -8.50 -0.89 -16.28
CA HIS A 139 -8.52 0.57 -16.24
C HIS A 139 -7.13 1.14 -16.47
N ALA A 140 -7.05 2.22 -17.23
CA ALA A 140 -5.81 2.98 -17.38
C ALA A 140 -5.42 3.70 -16.09
N ASN A 141 -4.12 4.02 -15.95
CA ASN A 141 -3.61 4.74 -14.79
C ASN A 141 -2.90 6.03 -15.22
N TYR A 142 -2.94 7.06 -14.38
CA TYR A 142 -2.11 8.25 -14.56
C TYR A 142 -0.66 7.92 -14.24
N ILE A 143 0.22 8.05 -15.23
CA ILE A 143 1.66 7.81 -15.10
C ILE A 143 2.41 9.13 -15.12
N TRP A 144 2.97 9.50 -13.96
CA TRP A 144 3.79 10.68 -13.78
C TRP A 144 5.26 10.40 -14.12
N PRO A 145 6.01 11.39 -14.66
CA PRO A 145 7.46 11.25 -14.82
C PRO A 145 8.13 10.94 -13.48
N LYS A 146 8.96 9.90 -13.44
CA LYS A 146 9.75 9.56 -12.25
C LYS A 146 11.03 10.40 -12.26
N PRO A 147 11.22 11.37 -11.36
CA PRO A 147 12.41 12.20 -11.30
C PRO A 147 13.58 11.43 -10.67
N ASP A 148 13.91 10.29 -11.25
CA ASP A 148 14.98 9.40 -10.80
C ASP A 148 16.30 9.70 -11.51
N HIS A 149 17.37 9.77 -10.73
CA HIS A 149 18.74 9.92 -11.22
C HIS A 149 19.73 9.25 -10.26
N ALA A 150 20.87 8.84 -10.79
CA ALA A 150 21.96 8.35 -9.97
C ALA A 150 22.62 9.51 -9.20
N TYR A 151 23.03 9.24 -7.98
CA TYR A 151 23.80 10.21 -7.19
C TYR A 151 25.29 10.04 -7.44
N PRO A 152 25.98 11.07 -7.98
CA PRO A 152 27.43 11.08 -8.05
C PRO A 152 28.06 10.95 -6.65
N ARG A 153 29.24 10.32 -6.56
CA ARG A 153 29.89 10.06 -5.26
C ARG A 153 30.06 11.31 -4.39
N TRP A 154 30.38 12.44 -5.00
CA TRP A 154 30.54 13.72 -4.30
C TRP A 154 29.23 14.28 -3.74
N TYR A 155 28.10 13.97 -4.39
CA TYR A 155 26.79 14.49 -4.01
C TYR A 155 26.14 13.66 -2.89
N ARG A 156 26.51 12.39 -2.73
CA ARG A 156 25.88 11.48 -1.76
C ARG A 156 25.88 12.03 -0.34
N ARG A 157 26.97 12.70 0.09
CA ARG A 157 27.08 13.30 1.42
C ARG A 157 26.12 14.49 1.65
N THR A 158 25.74 15.18 0.58
CA THR A 158 24.83 16.34 0.61
C THR A 158 23.38 15.97 0.29
N ALA A 159 23.11 14.77 -0.22
CA ALA A 159 21.77 14.30 -0.59
C ALA A 159 20.75 14.40 0.58
N ARG A 160 21.21 14.32 1.83
CA ARG A 160 20.39 14.56 3.02
C ARG A 160 19.72 15.95 3.02
N LEU A 161 20.32 16.94 2.38
CA LEU A 161 19.78 18.30 2.30
C LEU A 161 18.54 18.39 1.38
N GLU A 162 18.37 17.45 0.46
CA GLU A 162 17.17 17.34 -0.38
C GLU A 162 15.93 16.93 0.40
N ARG A 163 16.07 16.37 1.59
CA ARG A 163 14.94 15.82 2.37
C ARG A 163 13.87 16.87 2.63
N GLY A 164 14.26 18.07 3.05
CA GLY A 164 13.33 19.18 3.34
C GLY A 164 12.57 19.65 2.08
N PRO A 165 13.27 20.05 1.01
CA PRO A 165 12.68 20.41 -0.27
C PRO A 165 11.81 19.28 -0.86
N PHE A 166 12.28 18.02 -0.80
CA PHE A 166 11.53 16.89 -1.32
C PHE A 166 10.23 16.62 -0.54
N ARG A 167 10.25 16.78 0.77
CA ARG A 167 9.06 16.73 1.60
C ARG A 167 8.07 17.83 1.23
N LEU A 168 8.54 19.07 1.03
CA LEU A 168 7.69 20.19 0.60
C LEU A 168 7.06 19.91 -0.77
N LEU A 169 7.85 19.39 -1.73
CA LEU A 169 7.33 19.01 -3.04
C LEU A 169 6.29 17.87 -2.94
N GLY A 170 6.49 16.90 -2.06
CA GLY A 170 5.50 15.85 -1.79
C GLY A 170 4.19 16.40 -1.23
N GLU A 171 4.24 17.34 -0.29
CA GLU A 171 3.06 18.02 0.25
C GLU A 171 2.33 18.85 -0.83
N LEU A 172 3.07 19.56 -1.69
CA LEU A 172 2.49 20.30 -2.82
C LEU A 172 1.87 19.37 -3.85
N PHE A 173 2.56 18.25 -4.17
CA PHE A 173 2.03 17.25 -5.07
C PHE A 173 0.72 16.65 -4.53
N SER A 174 0.65 16.34 -3.23
CA SER A 174 -0.56 15.82 -2.60
C SER A 174 -1.75 16.77 -2.70
N ARG A 175 -1.52 18.09 -2.63
CA ARG A 175 -2.56 19.11 -2.82
C ARG A 175 -3.09 19.19 -4.25
N GLY A 176 -2.34 18.67 -5.21
CA GLY A 176 -2.72 18.59 -6.63
C GLY A 176 -3.46 17.32 -7.02
N LEU A 177 -3.85 16.49 -6.06
CA LEU A 177 -4.58 15.25 -6.33
C LEU A 177 -6.09 15.48 -6.50
N ASP A 178 -6.49 16.55 -7.18
CA ASP A 178 -7.89 16.89 -7.46
C ASP A 178 -7.98 17.76 -8.72
N ASP A 179 -8.73 17.33 -9.73
CA ASP A 179 -8.95 18.08 -10.99
C ASP A 179 -9.61 19.45 -10.78
N ARG A 180 -10.33 19.62 -9.68
CA ARG A 180 -10.94 20.92 -9.33
C ARG A 180 -9.90 21.98 -8.99
N SER A 181 -8.70 21.54 -8.56
CA SER A 181 -7.58 22.43 -8.28
C SER A 181 -6.80 22.79 -9.54
N VAL A 182 -6.18 24.00 -9.56
CA VAL A 182 -5.27 24.39 -10.64
C VAL A 182 -4.12 23.41 -10.78
N LEU A 183 -3.59 22.95 -9.66
CA LEU A 183 -2.46 22.03 -9.60
C LEU A 183 -2.84 20.63 -10.14
N GLY A 184 -4.06 20.16 -9.87
CA GLY A 184 -4.58 18.92 -10.44
C GLY A 184 -4.71 18.98 -11.96
N ARG A 185 -5.18 20.10 -12.49
CA ARG A 185 -5.21 20.32 -13.96
C ARG A 185 -3.82 20.33 -14.58
N VAL A 186 -2.83 20.88 -13.89
CA VAL A 186 -1.42 20.81 -14.32
C VAL A 186 -0.91 19.38 -14.29
N HIS A 187 -1.21 18.62 -13.24
CA HIS A 187 -0.85 17.20 -13.16
C HIS A 187 -1.44 16.39 -14.31
N ARG A 188 -2.73 16.59 -14.60
CA ARG A 188 -3.42 15.95 -15.73
C ARG A 188 -2.81 16.35 -17.07
N MET A 189 -2.49 17.60 -17.25
CA MET A 189 -1.82 18.07 -18.47
C MET A 189 -0.47 17.41 -18.68
N ILE A 190 0.38 17.35 -17.64
CA ILE A 190 1.72 16.73 -17.72
C ILE A 190 1.61 15.25 -18.08
N THR A 191 0.72 14.50 -17.42
CA THR A 191 0.54 13.07 -17.72
C THR A 191 0.01 12.86 -19.15
N SER A 192 -0.91 13.70 -19.62
CA SER A 192 -1.45 13.63 -21.00
C SER A 192 -0.42 13.97 -22.07
N LEU A 193 0.38 15.03 -21.86
CA LEU A 193 1.46 15.40 -22.77
C LEU A 193 2.50 14.29 -22.87
N ARG A 194 2.86 13.68 -21.74
CA ARG A 194 3.80 12.57 -21.69
C ARG A 194 3.27 11.34 -22.43
N LEU A 195 2.00 10.97 -22.21
CA LEU A 195 1.37 9.86 -22.93
C LEU A 195 1.44 10.10 -24.45
N ARG A 196 1.07 11.29 -24.89
CA ARG A 196 1.14 11.67 -26.32
C ARG A 196 2.55 11.61 -26.90
N ALA A 197 3.55 12.01 -26.11
CA ALA A 197 4.94 12.02 -26.55
C ALA A 197 5.56 10.61 -26.66
N GLN A 198 5.07 9.66 -25.87
CA GLN A 198 5.65 8.31 -25.78
C GLN A 198 4.83 7.23 -26.51
N VAL A 199 3.56 7.49 -26.83
CA VAL A 199 2.65 6.56 -27.52
C VAL A 199 2.11 7.24 -28.77
N SER A 200 2.67 6.87 -29.93
CA SER A 200 2.28 7.45 -31.22
C SER A 200 0.96 6.87 -31.76
N ASP A 201 0.68 5.59 -31.49
CA ASP A 201 -0.56 4.93 -31.89
C ASP A 201 -1.78 5.53 -31.17
N PRO A 202 -2.76 6.10 -31.92
CA PRO A 202 -3.95 6.68 -31.32
C PRO A 202 -4.86 5.66 -30.60
N ALA A 203 -4.95 4.42 -31.09
CA ALA A 203 -5.77 3.38 -30.50
C ALA A 203 -5.20 2.95 -29.14
N LEU A 204 -3.91 2.63 -29.11
CA LEU A 204 -3.23 2.31 -27.86
C LEU A 204 -3.29 3.47 -26.85
N ARG A 205 -3.13 4.71 -27.34
CA ARG A 205 -3.23 5.91 -26.50
C ARG A 205 -4.62 6.09 -25.90
N ALA A 206 -5.69 5.78 -26.64
CA ALA A 206 -7.05 5.82 -26.10
C ALA A 206 -7.21 4.84 -24.94
N HIS A 207 -6.72 3.61 -25.07
CA HIS A 207 -6.74 2.60 -24.00
C HIS A 207 -5.89 2.96 -22.79
N LEU A 208 -4.86 3.81 -22.95
CA LEU A 208 -3.98 4.26 -21.87
C LEU A 208 -4.39 5.60 -21.25
N THR A 209 -5.50 6.20 -21.71
CA THR A 209 -6.03 7.46 -21.18
C THR A 209 -7.03 7.15 -20.06
N PRO A 210 -6.75 7.57 -18.79
CA PRO A 210 -7.70 7.37 -17.70
C PRO A 210 -8.99 8.17 -17.89
N ASP A 211 -10.11 7.58 -17.51
CA ASP A 211 -11.47 8.12 -17.62
C ASP A 211 -12.02 8.67 -16.27
N TYR A 212 -11.17 8.71 -15.23
CA TYR A 212 -11.53 9.14 -13.88
C TYR A 212 -10.71 10.37 -13.43
N THR A 213 -11.19 11.05 -12.38
CA THR A 213 -10.54 12.22 -11.77
C THR A 213 -9.12 11.87 -11.28
N ILE A 214 -8.14 12.71 -11.65
CA ILE A 214 -6.77 12.53 -11.19
C ILE A 214 -6.71 12.53 -9.66
N GLY A 215 -5.95 11.60 -9.09
CA GLY A 215 -5.87 11.38 -7.64
C GLY A 215 -6.90 10.41 -7.07
N CYS A 216 -8.00 10.12 -7.77
CA CYS A 216 -8.96 9.12 -7.28
C CYS A 216 -8.35 7.72 -7.12
N LYS A 217 -7.47 7.35 -8.05
CA LYS A 217 -6.54 6.22 -7.89
C LYS A 217 -5.12 6.77 -7.76
N ARG A 218 -4.22 6.01 -7.15
CA ARG A 218 -2.84 6.44 -6.94
C ARG A 218 -2.17 6.80 -8.26
N ILE A 219 -1.58 8.00 -8.36
CA ILE A 219 -0.72 8.37 -9.49
C ILE A 219 0.56 7.53 -9.41
N LEU A 220 0.94 6.92 -10.52
CA LEU A 220 2.09 6.02 -10.61
C LEU A 220 3.27 6.74 -11.26
N PHE A 221 4.48 6.41 -10.82
CA PHE A 221 5.72 7.03 -11.29
C PHE A 221 6.53 6.03 -12.11
N SER A 222 6.69 6.32 -13.42
CA SER A 222 7.54 5.49 -14.28
C SER A 222 8.06 6.28 -15.46
N ASN A 223 9.29 6.00 -15.87
CA ASN A 223 9.86 6.53 -17.12
C ASN A 223 9.79 5.51 -18.26
N ASN A 224 9.62 4.23 -17.93
CA ASN A 224 9.82 3.12 -18.85
C ASN A 224 8.53 2.36 -19.20
N TYR A 225 7.40 2.65 -18.54
CA TYR A 225 6.16 1.89 -18.73
C TYR A 225 5.58 2.05 -20.14
N TYR A 226 5.38 3.29 -20.60
CA TYR A 226 4.90 3.51 -21.97
C TYR A 226 5.90 3.04 -23.04
N PRO A 227 7.22 3.30 -22.90
CA PRO A 227 8.21 2.69 -23.79
C PRO A 227 8.17 1.15 -23.85
N ALA A 228 7.84 0.48 -22.76
CA ALA A 228 7.68 -0.97 -22.76
C ALA A 228 6.40 -1.39 -23.49
N LEU A 229 5.28 -0.67 -23.33
CA LEU A 229 4.00 -1.02 -23.96
C LEU A 229 3.96 -0.79 -25.49
N VAL A 230 4.88 0.01 -26.04
CA VAL A 230 4.96 0.24 -27.50
C VAL A 230 5.93 -0.72 -28.20
N ARG A 231 6.50 -1.70 -27.50
CA ARG A 231 7.37 -2.72 -28.06
C ARG A 231 6.55 -3.80 -28.76
N ASP A 232 7.11 -4.43 -29.78
CA ASP A 232 6.49 -5.49 -30.55
C ASP A 232 6.26 -6.78 -29.74
N ASP A 233 7.07 -7.00 -28.67
CA ASP A 233 6.96 -8.15 -27.77
C ASP A 233 5.98 -7.92 -26.60
N VAL A 234 5.28 -6.77 -26.55
CA VAL A 234 4.32 -6.44 -25.48
C VAL A 234 2.97 -6.08 -26.08
N GLN A 235 1.91 -6.77 -25.66
CA GLN A 235 0.54 -6.50 -26.08
C GLN A 235 -0.30 -6.04 -24.89
N LEU A 236 -0.97 -4.88 -25.03
CA LEU A 236 -1.99 -4.44 -24.08
C LEU A 236 -3.35 -5.01 -24.48
N ILE A 237 -4.01 -5.67 -23.53
CA ILE A 237 -5.32 -6.31 -23.72
C ILE A 237 -6.31 -5.65 -22.77
N THR A 238 -7.38 -5.11 -23.31
CA THR A 238 -8.42 -4.41 -22.55
C THR A 238 -9.73 -5.18 -22.45
N ASP A 239 -9.86 -6.26 -23.22
CA ASP A 239 -11.02 -7.15 -23.14
C ASP A 239 -11.04 -7.87 -21.79
N PRO A 240 -12.21 -8.04 -21.17
CA PRO A 240 -12.36 -8.75 -19.91
C PRO A 240 -11.82 -10.18 -19.97
N VAL A 241 -11.01 -10.55 -19.01
CA VAL A 241 -10.62 -11.95 -18.80
C VAL A 241 -11.82 -12.69 -18.21
N THR A 242 -12.27 -13.73 -18.90
CA THR A 242 -13.46 -14.51 -18.50
C THR A 242 -13.11 -15.88 -17.97
N THR A 243 -12.05 -16.51 -18.48
CA THR A 243 -11.67 -17.87 -18.12
C THR A 243 -10.15 -18.05 -18.27
N ILE A 244 -9.58 -18.85 -17.39
CA ILE A 244 -8.24 -19.43 -17.58
C ILE A 244 -8.40 -20.86 -18.06
N THR A 245 -7.69 -21.21 -19.12
CA THR A 245 -7.66 -22.58 -19.66
C THR A 245 -6.36 -23.27 -19.27
N PRO A 246 -6.23 -24.57 -19.48
CA PRO A 246 -4.95 -25.25 -19.28
C PRO A 246 -3.80 -24.66 -20.12
N ALA A 247 -4.10 -24.02 -21.26
CA ALA A 247 -3.09 -23.47 -22.17
C ALA A 247 -2.91 -21.95 -22.04
N GLY A 248 -3.85 -21.20 -21.45
CA GLY A 248 -3.74 -19.74 -21.46
C GLY A 248 -4.92 -18.97 -20.88
N VAL A 249 -5.11 -17.77 -21.40
CA VAL A 249 -6.09 -16.78 -20.92
C VAL A 249 -7.12 -16.49 -21.99
N GLN A 250 -8.40 -16.65 -21.67
CA GLN A 250 -9.53 -16.27 -22.52
C GLN A 250 -10.08 -14.90 -22.16
N THR A 251 -10.33 -14.10 -23.19
CA THR A 251 -11.03 -12.83 -23.09
C THR A 251 -12.24 -12.81 -24.00
N VAL A 252 -13.22 -11.98 -23.70
CA VAL A 252 -14.40 -11.75 -24.55
C VAL A 252 -14.46 -10.26 -24.88
N ASP A 253 -14.52 -9.94 -26.16
CA ASP A 253 -14.66 -8.58 -26.65
C ASP A 253 -16.11 -8.04 -26.47
N PRO A 254 -16.38 -6.74 -26.70
CA PRO A 254 -17.72 -6.18 -26.61
C PRO A 254 -18.75 -6.76 -27.60
N LEU A 255 -18.30 -7.47 -28.66
CA LEU A 255 -19.15 -8.15 -29.62
C LEU A 255 -19.43 -9.61 -29.24
N GLY A 256 -18.88 -10.08 -28.11
CA GLY A 256 -19.06 -11.45 -27.66
C GLY A 256 -18.08 -12.46 -28.29
N VAL A 257 -17.05 -11.99 -28.99
CA VAL A 257 -16.05 -12.87 -29.60
C VAL A 257 -15.04 -13.28 -28.51
N THR A 258 -14.90 -14.58 -28.31
CA THR A 258 -13.91 -15.15 -27.41
C THR A 258 -12.57 -15.30 -28.11
N THR A 259 -11.52 -14.80 -27.48
CA THR A 259 -10.14 -14.95 -27.92
C THR A 259 -9.33 -15.63 -26.82
N GLU A 260 -8.66 -16.74 -27.18
CA GLU A 260 -7.70 -17.43 -26.30
C GLU A 260 -6.28 -17.05 -26.69
N ARG A 261 -5.47 -16.75 -25.67
CA ARG A 261 -4.04 -16.48 -25.83
C ARG A 261 -3.26 -17.49 -25.00
N GLU A 262 -2.53 -18.36 -25.70
CA GLU A 262 -1.63 -19.31 -25.05
C GLU A 262 -0.48 -18.59 -24.36
N VAL A 263 -0.19 -18.97 -23.13
CA VAL A 263 0.91 -18.46 -22.31
C VAL A 263 1.58 -19.58 -21.52
N ASP A 264 2.85 -19.37 -21.17
CA ASP A 264 3.64 -20.32 -20.42
C ASP A 264 3.62 -19.99 -18.90
N ALA A 265 3.26 -18.75 -18.55
CA ALA A 265 3.09 -18.32 -17.17
C ALA A 265 2.03 -17.23 -17.01
N ILE A 266 1.37 -17.20 -15.84
CA ILE A 266 0.44 -16.16 -15.42
C ILE A 266 0.99 -15.47 -14.17
N VAL A 267 1.20 -14.15 -14.27
CA VAL A 267 1.67 -13.31 -13.16
C VAL A 267 0.52 -12.42 -12.68
N TRP A 268 0.05 -12.68 -11.46
CA TRP A 268 -1.01 -11.89 -10.85
C TRP A 268 -0.42 -10.59 -10.29
N ALA A 269 -0.66 -9.48 -10.99
CA ALA A 269 -0.34 -8.12 -10.54
C ALA A 269 -1.62 -7.42 -10.00
N THR A 270 -2.44 -8.18 -9.30
CA THR A 270 -3.83 -7.86 -8.94
C THR A 270 -3.96 -7.15 -7.59
N GLY A 271 -2.84 -6.93 -6.88
CA GLY A 271 -2.79 -6.15 -5.66
C GLY A 271 -3.05 -6.98 -4.39
N PHE A 272 -3.56 -6.31 -3.36
CA PHE A 272 -3.63 -6.82 -2.00
C PHE A 272 -5.02 -6.55 -1.39
N ALA A 273 -5.37 -7.31 -0.37
CA ALA A 273 -6.58 -7.13 0.44
C ALA A 273 -6.45 -5.91 1.38
N ALA A 274 -6.24 -4.73 0.82
CA ALA A 274 -5.87 -3.52 1.54
C ALA A 274 -6.98 -2.95 2.45
N GLN A 275 -8.21 -3.45 2.34
CA GLN A 275 -9.34 -3.10 3.20
C GLN A 275 -9.45 -4.01 4.43
N GLU A 276 -8.80 -5.15 4.38
CA GLU A 276 -8.80 -6.14 5.45
C GLU A 276 -7.61 -5.88 6.38
N PHE A 277 -7.75 -4.83 7.20
CA PHE A 277 -6.74 -4.52 8.22
C PHE A 277 -6.59 -5.70 9.18
N LEU A 278 -5.35 -6.08 9.47
CA LEU A 278 -5.01 -7.23 10.32
C LEU A 278 -5.59 -8.57 9.81
N ALA A 279 -5.79 -8.71 8.49
CA ALA A 279 -6.30 -9.92 7.88
C ALA A 279 -5.52 -11.18 8.32
N GLY A 280 -6.25 -12.22 8.67
CA GLY A 280 -5.68 -13.48 9.17
C GLY A 280 -5.31 -13.48 10.66
N LEU A 281 -5.49 -12.35 11.38
CA LEU A 281 -5.30 -12.29 12.83
C LEU A 281 -6.66 -12.24 13.55
N HIS A 282 -6.88 -13.20 14.45
CA HIS A 282 -8.05 -13.20 15.33
C HIS A 282 -7.74 -12.41 16.60
N ILE A 283 -8.25 -11.19 16.70
CA ILE A 283 -8.02 -10.29 17.84
C ILE A 283 -9.31 -10.18 18.66
N THR A 284 -9.26 -10.66 19.90
CA THR A 284 -10.40 -10.63 20.83
C THR A 284 -10.08 -9.71 22.00
N GLY A 285 -10.85 -8.65 22.17
CA GLY A 285 -10.75 -7.63 23.22
C GLY A 285 -11.51 -7.96 24.50
N THR A 286 -11.89 -6.90 25.22
CA THR A 286 -12.70 -7.02 26.46
C THR A 286 -14.06 -7.64 26.16
N ASP A 287 -14.57 -8.40 27.13
CA ASP A 287 -15.90 -9.05 27.06
C ASP A 287 -16.13 -9.91 25.80
N GLY A 288 -15.05 -10.39 25.20
CA GLY A 288 -15.08 -11.21 23.98
C GLY A 288 -15.34 -10.42 22.69
N ALA A 289 -15.17 -9.09 22.69
CA ALA A 289 -15.31 -8.26 21.50
C ALA A 289 -14.36 -8.73 20.40
N ASP A 290 -14.89 -9.02 19.21
CA ASP A 290 -14.09 -9.41 18.05
C ASP A 290 -13.78 -8.18 17.18
N LEU A 291 -12.50 -7.98 16.84
CA LEU A 291 -12.06 -6.82 16.05
C LEU A 291 -12.57 -6.86 14.61
N ALA A 292 -12.66 -8.03 14.00
CA ALA A 292 -13.18 -8.19 12.64
C ALA A 292 -14.67 -7.85 12.59
N ASP A 293 -15.43 -8.26 13.61
CA ASP A 293 -16.85 -7.90 13.76
C ASP A 293 -17.02 -6.39 13.94
N ARG A 294 -16.19 -5.76 14.77
CA ARG A 294 -16.22 -4.31 14.96
C ARG A 294 -15.92 -3.54 13.66
N TRP A 295 -15.10 -4.10 12.80
CA TRP A 295 -14.66 -3.51 11.54
C TRP A 295 -15.46 -4.00 10.31
N ARG A 296 -16.51 -4.76 10.50
CA ARG A 296 -17.35 -5.32 9.41
C ARG A 296 -17.82 -4.26 8.41
N ASP A 297 -18.17 -3.07 8.90
CA ASP A 297 -18.61 -1.95 8.06
C ASP A 297 -17.48 -1.00 7.62
N GLY A 298 -16.26 -1.44 7.81
CA GLY A 298 -15.03 -0.72 7.49
C GLY A 298 -14.20 -0.38 8.73
N ALA A 299 -12.90 -0.62 8.63
CA ALA A 299 -11.96 -0.42 9.73
C ALA A 299 -11.91 1.05 10.17
N ARG A 300 -11.85 1.26 11.50
CA ARG A 300 -11.70 2.56 12.15
C ARG A 300 -10.86 2.44 13.42
N ALA A 301 -10.10 3.47 13.74
CA ALA A 301 -9.31 3.54 14.95
C ALA A 301 -9.05 5.00 15.31
N HIS A 302 -9.05 5.33 16.60
CA HIS A 302 -8.71 6.67 17.05
C HIS A 302 -7.28 7.03 16.65
N LEU A 303 -7.11 8.14 15.94
CA LEU A 303 -5.85 8.57 15.30
C LEU A 303 -5.22 7.53 14.34
N GLY A 304 -5.98 6.48 13.97
CA GLY A 304 -5.44 5.34 13.22
C GLY A 304 -4.53 4.42 14.02
N ILE A 305 -4.56 4.50 15.36
CA ILE A 305 -3.61 3.82 16.25
C ILE A 305 -4.30 2.92 17.27
N THR A 306 -5.38 3.37 17.91
CA THR A 306 -6.00 2.66 19.04
C THR A 306 -7.49 2.44 18.81
N VAL A 307 -8.06 1.38 19.41
CA VAL A 307 -9.46 0.98 19.22
C VAL A 307 -10.11 0.79 20.60
N PRO A 308 -11.33 1.32 20.85
CA PRO A 308 -12.08 1.05 22.07
C PRO A 308 -12.38 -0.44 22.24
N ASP A 309 -12.44 -0.92 23.48
CA ASP A 309 -12.65 -2.32 23.88
C ASP A 309 -11.44 -3.24 23.56
N PHE A 310 -10.29 -2.67 23.15
CA PHE A 310 -9.04 -3.37 22.92
C PHE A 310 -7.91 -2.67 23.68
N PRO A 311 -7.86 -2.82 25.03
CA PRO A 311 -6.86 -2.17 25.85
C PRO A 311 -5.44 -2.52 25.38
N ASN A 312 -4.53 -1.55 25.41
CA ASN A 312 -3.12 -1.73 25.04
C ASN A 312 -2.86 -2.30 23.64
N LEU A 313 -3.89 -2.38 22.75
CA LEU A 313 -3.71 -2.66 21.34
C LEU A 313 -3.38 -1.37 20.61
N MET A 314 -2.24 -1.34 19.94
CA MET A 314 -1.78 -0.22 19.14
C MET A 314 -1.45 -0.68 17.71
N ILE A 315 -1.80 0.12 16.72
CA ILE A 315 -1.65 -0.23 15.31
C ILE A 315 -0.76 0.80 14.63
N ALA A 316 0.35 0.35 14.08
CA ALA A 316 1.16 1.16 13.18
C ALA A 316 0.67 0.97 11.74
N TYR A 317 0.44 2.06 11.02
CA TYR A 317 -0.16 2.07 9.71
C TYR A 317 -1.61 1.54 9.70
N GLY A 318 -2.38 1.91 10.72
CA GLY A 318 -3.79 1.53 10.85
C GLY A 318 -4.74 2.33 9.96
N PRO A 319 -6.06 2.23 10.18
CA PRO A 319 -7.09 2.88 9.38
C PRO A 319 -6.89 4.39 9.23
N ASN A 320 -7.15 4.90 8.02
CA ASN A 320 -7.05 6.32 7.66
C ASN A 320 -5.68 6.96 7.90
N THR A 321 -4.59 6.20 7.69
CA THR A 321 -3.22 6.72 7.81
C THR A 321 -2.38 6.61 6.54
N ASN A 322 -2.92 6.03 5.46
CA ASN A 322 -2.27 6.00 4.16
C ASN A 322 -2.29 7.39 3.49
N LEU A 323 -1.36 7.62 2.58
CA LEU A 323 -1.16 8.88 1.88
C LEU A 323 -1.38 8.75 0.38
N GLY A 324 -2.03 9.73 -0.23
CA GLY A 324 -2.09 9.89 -1.68
C GLY A 324 -0.75 10.29 -2.31
N GLY A 325 0.11 10.95 -1.56
CA GLY A 325 1.45 11.39 -1.94
C GLY A 325 2.34 11.54 -0.69
N SER A 326 3.62 11.82 -0.87
CA SER A 326 4.62 11.89 0.21
C SER A 326 5.02 10.51 0.77
N SER A 327 5.75 10.46 1.88
CA SER A 327 6.34 9.24 2.42
C SER A 327 5.58 8.72 3.63
N ILE A 328 5.18 7.47 3.59
CA ILE A 328 4.54 6.79 4.71
C ILE A 328 5.46 6.69 5.94
N VAL A 329 6.78 6.67 5.74
CA VAL A 329 7.75 6.66 6.85
C VAL A 329 7.55 7.84 7.80
N LEU A 330 7.16 9.02 7.29
CA LEU A 330 6.87 10.18 8.12
C LEU A 330 5.62 9.98 9.00
N MET A 331 4.61 9.29 8.47
CA MET A 331 3.42 8.93 9.24
C MET A 331 3.77 7.91 10.34
N LEU A 332 4.54 6.89 9.99
CA LEU A 332 4.99 5.86 10.93
C LEU A 332 5.87 6.43 12.04
N GLU A 333 6.76 7.36 11.74
CA GLU A 333 7.55 8.06 12.77
C GLU A 333 6.66 8.82 13.76
N ALA A 334 5.63 9.52 13.25
CA ALA A 334 4.68 10.22 14.11
C ALA A 334 3.86 9.25 14.97
N GLN A 335 3.41 8.13 14.40
CA GLN A 335 2.69 7.09 15.13
C GLN A 335 3.57 6.42 16.18
N ALA A 336 4.82 6.11 15.86
CA ALA A 336 5.77 5.53 16.82
C ALA A 336 6.00 6.45 18.04
N ILE A 337 6.05 7.77 17.81
CA ILE A 337 6.12 8.75 18.91
C ILE A 337 4.87 8.68 19.79
N ARG A 338 3.66 8.62 19.20
CA ARG A 338 2.40 8.51 19.95
C ARG A 338 2.31 7.19 20.70
N ILE A 339 2.65 6.05 20.06
CA ILE A 339 2.68 4.74 20.70
C ILE A 339 3.63 4.77 21.92
N ARG A 340 4.82 5.32 21.75
CA ARG A 340 5.76 5.48 22.87
C ARG A 340 5.19 6.35 23.98
N GLN A 341 4.51 7.46 23.68
CA GLN A 341 3.87 8.32 24.69
C GLN A 341 2.83 7.55 25.50
N LEU A 342 1.99 6.74 24.86
CA LEU A 342 0.99 5.90 25.54
C LEU A 342 1.65 4.88 26.46
N VAL A 343 2.64 4.14 25.96
CA VAL A 343 3.38 3.12 26.75
C VAL A 343 4.12 3.77 27.94
N THR A 344 4.76 4.93 27.71
CA THR A 344 5.45 5.64 28.78
C THR A 344 4.47 6.15 29.85
N ALA A 345 3.30 6.68 29.42
CA ALA A 345 2.28 7.16 30.35
C ALA A 345 1.68 6.04 31.21
N LEU A 346 1.51 4.84 30.68
CA LEU A 346 1.14 3.65 31.47
C LEU A 346 2.15 3.42 32.60
N ALA A 347 3.44 3.36 32.27
CA ALA A 347 4.50 3.10 33.21
C ALA A 347 4.63 4.23 34.29
N ASP A 348 4.61 5.49 33.85
CA ASP A 348 4.80 6.66 34.71
C ASP A 348 3.63 6.87 35.69
N GLN A 349 2.41 6.52 35.29
CA GLN A 349 1.21 6.68 36.13
C GLN A 349 0.86 5.43 36.96
N GLY A 350 1.61 4.33 36.79
CA GLY A 350 1.31 3.05 37.42
C GLY A 350 -0.03 2.45 36.94
N MET A 351 -0.44 2.78 35.74
CA MET A 351 -1.65 2.25 35.12
C MET A 351 -1.34 0.98 34.33
N HIS A 352 -2.32 0.09 34.25
CA HIS A 352 -2.15 -1.21 33.55
C HIS A 352 -2.78 -1.22 32.16
N THR A 353 -3.77 -0.36 31.92
CA THR A 353 -4.48 -0.33 30.65
C THR A 353 -4.64 1.09 30.10
N VAL A 354 -4.59 1.21 28.76
CA VAL A 354 -4.96 2.41 28.02
C VAL A 354 -5.71 2.03 26.75
N GLU A 355 -6.83 2.67 26.53
CA GLU A 355 -7.60 2.56 25.29
C GLU A 355 -8.31 3.88 25.00
N PRO A 356 -8.67 4.20 23.74
CA PRO A 356 -9.40 5.42 23.47
C PRO A 356 -10.83 5.32 24.00
N THR A 357 -11.42 6.46 24.36
CA THR A 357 -12.86 6.49 24.64
C THR A 357 -13.65 6.29 23.34
N VAL A 358 -14.84 5.69 23.41
CA VAL A 358 -15.76 5.56 22.26
C VAL A 358 -16.07 6.92 21.64
N ALA A 359 -16.19 7.95 22.48
CA ALA A 359 -16.44 9.32 22.04
C ALA A 359 -15.26 9.91 21.23
N ALA A 360 -14.02 9.66 21.66
CA ALA A 360 -12.82 10.11 20.95
C ALA A 360 -12.67 9.42 19.58
N GLU A 361 -12.89 8.10 19.51
CA GLU A 361 -12.90 7.38 18.23
C GLU A 361 -13.99 7.92 17.31
N ALA A 362 -15.23 8.10 17.80
CA ALA A 362 -16.35 8.58 17.01
C ALA A 362 -16.12 10.01 16.48
N ALA A 363 -15.60 10.92 17.32
CA ALA A 363 -15.27 12.28 16.91
C ALA A 363 -14.15 12.32 15.87
N TRP A 364 -13.10 11.53 16.07
CA TRP A 364 -12.03 11.36 15.08
C TRP A 364 -12.57 10.85 13.74
N ASP A 365 -13.38 9.81 13.80
CA ASP A 365 -13.97 9.17 12.65
C ASP A 365 -14.86 10.11 11.84
N ALA A 366 -15.78 10.80 12.51
CA ALA A 366 -16.67 11.78 11.87
C ALA A 366 -15.88 12.89 11.17
N ARG A 367 -14.83 13.39 11.82
CA ARG A 367 -13.94 14.39 11.22
C ARG A 367 -13.26 13.87 9.95
N VAL A 368 -12.62 12.69 10.04
CA VAL A 368 -11.87 12.12 8.91
C VAL A 368 -12.78 11.80 7.74
N GLN A 369 -13.95 11.20 7.98
CA GLN A 369 -14.90 10.88 6.92
C GLN A 369 -15.50 12.14 6.30
N GLY A 370 -15.82 13.18 7.08
CA GLY A 370 -16.29 14.45 6.54
C GLY A 370 -15.27 15.15 5.64
N GLU A 371 -13.97 15.08 5.98
CA GLU A 371 -12.90 15.58 5.09
C GLU A 371 -12.76 14.71 3.84
N LEU A 372 -12.93 13.38 3.95
CA LEU A 372 -12.78 12.43 2.84
C LEU A 372 -13.93 12.48 1.82
N GLU A 373 -15.15 12.84 2.23
CA GLU A 373 -16.30 13.03 1.31
C GLU A 373 -16.00 14.05 0.21
N HIS A 374 -15.17 15.03 0.51
CA HIS A 374 -14.75 16.08 -0.44
C HIS A 374 -13.44 15.76 -1.15
N SER A 375 -12.84 14.62 -0.89
CA SER A 375 -11.57 14.21 -1.50
C SER A 375 -11.76 13.60 -2.89
N PRO A 376 -10.73 13.58 -3.74
CA PRO A 376 -10.79 12.89 -5.02
C PRO A 376 -11.10 11.38 -4.88
N TRP A 377 -10.76 10.77 -3.75
CA TRP A 377 -11.01 9.34 -3.52
C TRP A 377 -12.51 8.99 -3.41
N ALA A 378 -13.37 9.97 -3.13
CA ALA A 378 -14.82 9.78 -3.14
C ALA A 378 -15.41 9.79 -4.56
N SER A 379 -14.67 10.23 -5.59
CA SER A 379 -15.20 10.50 -6.93
C SER A 379 -15.22 9.29 -7.88
N CYS A 380 -14.61 8.18 -7.53
CA CYS A 380 -14.61 6.97 -8.35
C CYS A 380 -14.49 5.69 -7.52
N GLU A 381 -14.71 4.54 -8.13
CA GLU A 381 -14.40 3.26 -7.51
C GLU A 381 -12.90 3.05 -7.41
N ASN A 382 -12.44 2.70 -6.21
CA ASN A 382 -11.03 2.49 -5.93
C ASN A 382 -10.84 1.56 -4.73
N TRP A 383 -9.64 1.05 -4.56
CA TRP A 383 -9.27 0.12 -3.50
C TRP A 383 -9.16 0.75 -2.10
N TYR A 384 -9.37 2.05 -1.95
CA TYR A 384 -9.41 2.75 -0.66
C TYR A 384 -10.77 2.67 0.03
N ARG A 385 -11.80 2.28 -0.72
CA ARG A 385 -13.19 2.25 -0.27
C ARG A 385 -13.61 0.84 0.12
N HIS A 386 -14.29 0.73 1.25
CA HIS A 386 -14.91 -0.52 1.66
C HIS A 386 -15.96 -0.96 0.62
N PRO A 387 -15.92 -2.22 0.13
CA PRO A 387 -16.71 -2.62 -1.04
C PRO A 387 -18.23 -2.56 -0.82
N VAL A 388 -18.69 -2.75 0.42
CA VAL A 388 -20.12 -2.76 0.76
C VAL A 388 -20.60 -1.36 1.16
N THR A 389 -19.92 -0.71 2.11
CA THR A 389 -20.38 0.56 2.69
C THR A 389 -19.90 1.79 1.91
N GLY A 390 -18.93 1.63 1.04
CA GLY A 390 -18.30 2.74 0.32
C GLY A 390 -17.43 3.67 1.19
N ARG A 391 -17.28 3.35 2.47
CA ARG A 391 -16.47 4.10 3.43
C ARG A 391 -14.99 4.10 3.01
N ILE A 392 -14.31 5.23 3.10
CA ILE A 392 -12.87 5.32 2.81
C ILE A 392 -12.10 5.01 4.10
N THR A 393 -11.54 3.81 4.17
CA THR A 393 -10.89 3.30 5.39
C THR A 393 -9.38 3.44 5.39
N SER A 394 -8.75 3.65 4.22
CA SER A 394 -7.30 3.61 4.13
C SER A 394 -6.65 4.98 4.24
N ASN A 395 -7.17 6.02 3.56
CA ASN A 395 -6.47 7.27 3.35
C ASN A 395 -6.69 8.31 4.44
N TRP A 396 -5.61 9.04 4.75
CA TRP A 396 -5.62 10.29 5.49
C TRP A 396 -5.92 11.46 4.53
N PRO A 397 -6.91 12.33 4.82
CA PRO A 397 -7.29 13.43 3.92
C PRO A 397 -6.26 14.57 3.86
N GLY A 398 -5.41 14.68 4.86
CA GLY A 398 -4.42 15.75 4.96
C GLY A 398 -3.03 15.37 4.49
N GLY A 399 -2.08 16.32 4.62
CA GLY A 399 -0.66 16.05 4.41
C GLY A 399 0.02 15.47 5.67
N THR A 400 1.28 15.04 5.53
CA THR A 400 2.06 14.48 6.65
C THR A 400 2.22 15.46 7.81
N ARG A 401 2.42 16.75 7.53
CA ARG A 401 2.57 17.79 8.56
C ARG A 401 1.31 18.00 9.39
N SER A 402 0.12 17.86 8.79
CA SER A 402 -1.13 17.99 9.53
C SER A 402 -1.31 16.84 10.50
N TYR A 403 -1.01 15.62 10.07
CA TYR A 403 -1.05 14.43 10.92
C TYR A 403 -0.02 14.48 12.05
N GLU A 404 1.25 14.82 11.76
CA GLU A 404 2.26 15.02 12.79
C GLU A 404 1.86 16.05 13.86
N ARG A 405 1.22 17.16 13.44
CA ARG A 405 0.74 18.18 14.38
C ARG A 405 -0.34 17.63 15.30
N LEU A 406 -1.27 16.85 14.75
CA LEU A 406 -2.30 16.18 15.55
C LEU A 406 -1.70 15.25 16.58
N LEU A 407 -0.76 14.41 16.17
CA LEU A 407 -0.12 13.45 17.06
C LEU A 407 0.83 14.09 18.11
N ARG A 408 1.27 15.34 17.92
CA ARG A 408 2.02 16.07 18.95
C ARG A 408 1.15 16.52 20.12
N ASN A 409 -0.14 16.75 19.88
CA ASN A 409 -1.09 17.11 20.92
C ASN A 409 -1.58 15.83 21.60
N PHE A 410 -1.00 15.50 22.76
CA PHE A 410 -1.39 14.34 23.56
C PHE A 410 -2.41 14.76 24.60
N ASP A 411 -3.69 14.53 24.32
CA ASP A 411 -4.78 14.76 25.26
C ASP A 411 -5.13 13.44 25.97
N THR A 412 -4.85 13.36 27.26
CA THR A 412 -5.13 12.17 28.08
C THR A 412 -6.62 11.94 28.30
N ALA A 413 -7.47 12.97 28.14
CA ALA A 413 -8.92 12.87 28.26
C ALA A 413 -9.57 12.08 27.09
N GLU A 414 -8.86 11.93 25.98
CA GLU A 414 -9.32 11.09 24.87
C GLU A 414 -9.19 9.58 25.18
N TYR A 415 -8.53 9.23 26.27
CA TYR A 415 -8.24 7.85 26.66
C TYR A 415 -8.85 7.48 28.01
N ARG A 416 -9.22 6.21 28.12
CA ARG A 416 -9.60 5.55 29.38
C ARG A 416 -8.36 4.82 29.91
N TRP A 417 -8.06 5.06 31.16
CA TRP A 417 -6.90 4.52 31.87
C TRP A 417 -7.41 3.60 33.00
N GLY A 418 -6.75 2.44 33.24
CA GLY A 418 -7.12 1.50 34.28
C GLY A 418 -5.95 0.78 34.93
#